data_5e5e184d09dba0150de1ce4a7bbad46f
#
_entry.id   5e5e184d09dba0150de1ce4a7bbad46f
#
_cell.length_a   1.000
_cell.length_b   1.000
_cell.length_c   1.000
_cell.angle_alpha   90.00
_cell.angle_beta   90.00
_cell.angle_gamma   90.00
#
_symmetry.space_group_name_H-M   'P 1'
#
loop_
_entity.id
_entity.type
_entity.pdbx_description
1 polymer ?
#
loop_
_entity_poly.entity_id
_entity_poly.type
_entity_poly.pdbx_seq_one_letter_code
_entity_poly.pdbx_strand_id
1 'polypeptide(L)'
;MVVIFTRNDALNINPQAGDTHLSVGGSDWLWAVTAVYLLSFLIFFALSLKPPHGEKIFHYLFTIGLLVGTITYYAIASGLAYSVIPTQRNRGHAASYQIFFAKYINWVVAFPVVILALGLLSGVSWATIVFNIFLAWIWVISYLCSAYTATSYKWGFFAFGTAAYLLLAFQTLHVGRTSARRLNLTRDYLMLAGWLNLLWLLYPIAFGVADGGNQISVTKSFIFFGILDLLMIPGLAFAFLFLSRKWDYSALNLHFTQYGRVNAGEGVFPEKRAPAVAAPVSAAPAATPAV
;
A
#
# COMPACT_ATOMS: atom_id res chain seq x y z
N MET A 1 47.20 9.31 15.35
CA MET A 1 46.02 8.46 15.61
C MET A 1 45.05 8.72 14.47
N VAL A 2 44.97 7.80 13.50
CA VAL A 2 44.01 7.93 12.39
C VAL A 2 42.64 7.52 12.96
N VAL A 3 41.74 8.47 13.12
CA VAL A 3 40.34 8.19 13.46
C VAL A 3 39.71 7.61 12.20
N ILE A 4 39.62 6.29 12.11
CA ILE A 4 38.85 5.61 11.11
C ILE A 4 37.37 5.80 11.51
N PHE A 5 36.68 6.75 10.89
CA PHE A 5 35.23 6.85 11.01
C PHE A 5 34.65 5.57 10.45
N THR A 6 34.04 4.76 11.28
CA THR A 6 33.25 3.62 10.84
C THR A 6 32.13 4.16 10.00
N ARG A 7 31.98 3.64 8.77
CA ARG A 7 31.04 4.11 7.75
C ARG A 7 29.58 4.08 8.24
N ASN A 8 29.26 3.17 9.16
CA ASN A 8 27.94 3.00 9.77
C ASN A 8 28.14 2.56 11.22
N ASP A 9 27.75 3.41 12.16
CA ASP A 9 27.88 3.19 13.60
C ASP A 9 26.53 2.92 14.28
N ALA A 10 25.46 2.80 13.50
CA ALA A 10 24.10 2.69 14.02
C ALA A 10 23.91 1.50 14.96
N LEU A 11 24.48 0.33 14.60
CA LEU A 11 24.35 -0.88 15.40
C LEU A 11 25.30 -0.92 16.62
N ASN A 12 26.29 -0.05 16.68
CA ASN A 12 27.11 0.16 17.87
C ASN A 12 26.37 1.04 18.89
N ILE A 13 25.67 2.08 18.39
CA ILE A 13 24.85 2.97 19.21
C ILE A 13 23.61 2.22 19.73
N ASN A 14 22.99 1.39 18.89
CA ASN A 14 21.84 0.56 19.20
C ASN A 14 22.23 -0.93 19.11
N PRO A 15 22.82 -1.52 20.15
CA PRO A 15 23.28 -2.91 20.14
C PRO A 15 22.16 -3.87 19.82
N GLN A 16 22.44 -4.83 18.93
CA GLN A 16 21.48 -5.82 18.50
C GLN A 16 21.43 -7.00 19.47
N ALA A 17 20.25 -7.60 19.64
CA ALA A 17 20.04 -8.75 20.51
C ALA A 17 19.51 -9.95 19.71
N GLY A 18 19.69 -11.15 20.29
CA GLY A 18 19.31 -12.43 19.67
C GLY A 18 20.49 -13.10 18.95
N ASP A 19 20.42 -14.42 18.82
CA ASP A 19 21.48 -15.22 18.19
C ASP A 19 21.52 -14.97 16.65
N THR A 20 20.36 -14.75 16.05
CA THR A 20 20.24 -14.31 14.66
C THR A 20 19.71 -12.88 14.63
N HIS A 21 20.58 -11.95 14.29
CA HIS A 21 20.30 -10.52 14.29
C HIS A 21 20.77 -9.81 13.02
N LEU A 22 20.42 -8.54 12.89
CA LEU A 22 20.82 -7.69 11.77
C LEU A 22 22.32 -7.43 11.80
N SER A 23 23.00 -7.67 10.69
CA SER A 23 24.41 -7.35 10.52
C SER A 23 24.63 -5.89 10.09
N VAL A 24 25.87 -5.38 10.23
CA VAL A 24 26.25 -4.03 9.75
C VAL A 24 25.97 -3.90 8.25
N GLY A 25 26.34 -4.89 7.44
CA GLY A 25 26.01 -4.86 5.99
C GLY A 25 24.50 -4.88 5.70
N GLY A 26 23.69 -5.49 6.58
CA GLY A 26 22.22 -5.41 6.50
C GLY A 26 21.72 -4.01 6.83
N SER A 27 22.30 -3.35 7.84
CA SER A 27 21.99 -1.95 8.15
C SER A 27 22.39 -1.02 7.00
N ASP A 28 23.54 -1.21 6.38
CA ASP A 28 23.98 -0.41 5.21
C ASP A 28 22.99 -0.53 4.05
N TRP A 29 22.52 -1.74 3.75
CA TRP A 29 21.47 -1.98 2.75
C TRP A 29 20.18 -1.22 3.09
N LEU A 30 19.75 -1.28 4.34
CA LEU A 30 18.53 -0.62 4.80
C LEU A 30 18.64 0.91 4.78
N TRP A 31 19.83 1.48 5.01
CA TRP A 31 20.08 2.90 4.79
C TRP A 31 19.93 3.29 3.32
N ALA A 32 20.37 2.44 2.39
CA ALA A 32 20.17 2.67 0.96
C ALA A 32 18.66 2.62 0.60
N VAL A 33 17.92 1.65 1.15
CA VAL A 33 16.46 1.57 0.97
C VAL A 33 15.77 2.83 1.54
N THR A 34 16.17 3.27 2.74
CA THR A 34 15.66 4.50 3.37
C THR A 34 15.88 5.72 2.46
N ALA A 35 17.07 5.84 1.88
CA ALA A 35 17.40 6.95 0.98
C ALA A 35 16.51 6.96 -0.29
N VAL A 36 16.23 5.79 -0.88
CA VAL A 36 15.33 5.69 -2.04
C VAL A 36 13.90 6.07 -1.66
N TYR A 37 13.41 5.61 -0.52
CA TYR A 37 12.08 5.99 -0.02
C TYR A 37 11.99 7.50 0.25
N LEU A 38 12.98 8.08 0.93
CA LEU A 38 13.03 9.50 1.24
C LEU A 38 13.08 10.35 -0.04
N LEU A 39 13.94 10.00 -0.99
CA LEU A 39 14.02 10.71 -2.26
C LEU A 39 12.70 10.62 -3.02
N SER A 40 12.11 9.45 -3.09
CA SER A 40 10.80 9.24 -3.73
C SER A 40 9.71 10.05 -3.04
N PHE A 41 9.68 10.08 -1.69
CA PHE A 41 8.78 10.91 -0.91
C PHE A 41 8.93 12.40 -1.27
N LEU A 42 10.14 12.93 -1.27
CA LEU A 42 10.39 14.34 -1.58
C LEU A 42 9.93 14.70 -3.00
N ILE A 43 10.18 13.81 -3.98
CA ILE A 43 9.72 13.99 -5.36
C ILE A 43 8.18 14.03 -5.41
N PHE A 44 7.49 13.03 -4.80
CA PHE A 44 6.03 12.97 -4.82
C PHE A 44 5.39 14.12 -4.05
N PHE A 45 5.97 14.51 -2.92
CA PHE A 45 5.52 15.68 -2.17
C PHE A 45 5.64 16.96 -3.02
N ALA A 46 6.77 17.18 -3.66
CA ALA A 46 6.97 18.34 -4.54
C ALA A 46 6.01 18.33 -5.75
N LEU A 47 5.78 17.16 -6.35
CA LEU A 47 4.84 17.00 -7.44
C LEU A 47 3.39 17.22 -7.01
N SER A 48 3.02 16.86 -5.77
CA SER A 48 1.67 17.07 -5.25
C SER A 48 1.26 18.55 -5.13
N LEU A 49 2.23 19.46 -5.20
CA LEU A 49 1.96 20.91 -5.15
C LEU A 49 1.49 21.47 -6.50
N LYS A 50 1.77 20.80 -7.61
CA LYS A 50 1.59 21.32 -8.97
C LYS A 50 0.32 20.86 -9.74
N PRO A 51 -0.29 19.68 -9.49
CA PRO A 51 -1.35 19.18 -10.36
C PRO A 51 -2.62 20.02 -10.29
N PRO A 52 -3.44 20.04 -11.36
CA PRO A 52 -4.81 20.52 -11.33
C PRO A 52 -5.61 19.79 -10.25
N HIS A 53 -6.68 20.42 -9.77
CA HIS A 53 -7.38 19.97 -8.56
C HIS A 53 -7.91 18.53 -8.58
N GLY A 54 -8.09 17.85 -9.69
CA GLY A 54 -8.58 16.47 -9.74
C GLY A 54 -7.53 15.38 -9.60
N GLU A 55 -6.28 15.71 -9.84
CA GLU A 55 -5.21 14.71 -10.04
C GLU A 55 -4.40 14.43 -8.77
N LYS A 56 -4.68 15.14 -7.68
CA LYS A 56 -3.86 15.10 -6.45
C LYS A 56 -3.98 13.82 -5.65
N ILE A 57 -5.07 13.06 -5.79
CA ILE A 57 -5.34 11.93 -4.91
C ILE A 57 -4.24 10.87 -4.96
N PHE A 58 -3.77 10.50 -6.14
CA PHE A 58 -2.71 9.51 -6.28
C PHE A 58 -1.38 10.02 -5.72
N HIS A 59 -1.08 11.32 -5.89
CA HIS A 59 0.10 11.94 -5.30
C HIS A 59 0.04 11.89 -3.77
N TYR A 60 -1.08 12.23 -3.16
CA TYR A 60 -1.25 12.18 -1.71
C TYR A 60 -1.13 10.75 -1.16
N LEU A 61 -1.77 9.78 -1.80
CA LEU A 61 -1.72 8.39 -1.37
C LEU A 61 -0.28 7.87 -1.37
N PHE A 62 0.44 8.04 -2.47
CA PHE A 62 1.83 7.59 -2.53
C PHE A 62 2.76 8.40 -1.64
N THR A 63 2.52 9.70 -1.44
CA THR A 63 3.27 10.51 -0.47
C THR A 63 3.17 9.94 0.94
N ILE A 64 1.96 9.52 1.37
CA ILE A 64 1.77 8.87 2.68
C ILE A 64 2.53 7.54 2.75
N GLY A 65 2.38 6.67 1.76
CA GLY A 65 3.07 5.37 1.73
C GLY A 65 4.60 5.51 1.73
N LEU A 66 5.12 6.45 0.96
CA LEU A 66 6.56 6.73 0.88
C LEU A 66 7.11 7.34 2.19
N LEU A 67 6.36 8.23 2.84
CA LEU A 67 6.76 8.81 4.12
C LEU A 67 6.83 7.73 5.22
N VAL A 68 5.78 6.90 5.33
CA VAL A 68 5.75 5.82 6.32
C VAL A 68 6.87 4.81 6.05
N GLY A 69 7.10 4.44 4.78
CA GLY A 69 8.23 3.62 4.37
C GLY A 69 9.58 4.23 4.78
N THR A 70 9.77 5.54 4.57
CA THR A 70 10.98 6.25 5.01
C THR A 70 11.21 6.10 6.52
N ILE A 71 10.17 6.37 7.33
CA ILE A 71 10.26 6.32 8.79
C ILE A 71 10.55 4.90 9.28
N THR A 72 9.86 3.90 8.73
CA THR A 72 10.01 2.51 9.16
C THR A 72 11.35 1.92 8.74
N TYR A 73 11.82 2.18 7.52
CA TYR A 73 13.14 1.74 7.08
C TYR A 73 14.27 2.48 7.82
N TYR A 74 14.10 3.75 8.13
CA TYR A 74 15.02 4.48 9.02
C TYR A 74 15.12 3.80 10.39
N ALA A 75 14.00 3.45 11.02
CA ALA A 75 13.98 2.77 12.30
C ALA A 75 14.71 1.41 12.24
N ILE A 76 14.44 0.62 11.18
CA ILE A 76 15.08 -0.69 11.02
C ILE A 76 16.58 -0.55 10.73
N ALA A 77 17.00 0.37 9.87
CA ALA A 77 18.40 0.64 9.54
C ALA A 77 19.19 1.08 10.77
N SER A 78 18.55 1.85 11.65
CA SER A 78 19.13 2.29 12.93
C SER A 78 19.16 1.19 13.99
N GLY A 79 18.69 -0.04 13.70
CA GLY A 79 18.63 -1.13 14.67
C GLY A 79 17.58 -0.96 15.75
N LEU A 80 16.49 -0.25 15.44
CA LEU A 80 15.37 0.00 16.34
C LEU A 80 14.12 -0.77 15.93
N ALA A 81 13.09 -0.77 16.79
CA ALA A 81 11.75 -1.31 16.49
C ALA A 81 11.72 -2.82 16.20
N TYR A 82 12.42 -3.60 17.02
CA TYR A 82 12.45 -5.06 16.97
C TYR A 82 12.13 -5.71 18.32
N SER A 83 11.88 -7.01 18.28
CA SER A 83 11.80 -7.92 19.44
C SER A 83 12.56 -9.19 19.14
N VAL A 84 13.01 -9.89 20.18
CA VAL A 84 13.70 -11.18 20.06
C VAL A 84 12.71 -12.29 20.42
N ILE A 85 12.55 -13.24 19.51
CA ILE A 85 11.59 -14.34 19.65
C ILE A 85 12.35 -15.68 19.67
N PRO A 86 12.01 -16.64 20.55
CA PRO A 86 12.57 -17.98 20.51
C PRO A 86 12.26 -18.68 19.18
N THR A 87 13.24 -19.38 18.61
CA THR A 87 13.02 -20.17 17.39
C THR A 87 12.58 -21.59 17.74
N GLN A 88 11.68 -22.17 16.95
CA GLN A 88 11.30 -23.58 17.10
C GLN A 88 12.35 -24.55 16.57
N ARG A 89 13.21 -24.10 15.69
CA ARG A 89 14.14 -24.97 14.98
C ARG A 89 15.55 -24.71 15.48
N ASN A 90 16.01 -25.64 16.30
CA ASN A 90 17.38 -25.71 16.79
C ASN A 90 18.32 -26.14 15.62
N ARG A 91 18.45 -25.28 14.57
CA ARG A 91 19.44 -25.47 13.52
C ARG A 91 20.73 -24.78 13.96
N GLY A 92 21.65 -25.59 14.50
CA GLY A 92 23.01 -25.13 14.73
C GLY A 92 23.14 -23.99 15.72
N HIS A 93 22.52 -24.14 16.91
CA HIS A 93 22.71 -23.23 18.06
C HIS A 93 21.96 -21.90 18.09
N ALA A 94 21.24 -21.47 17.04
CA ALA A 94 20.44 -20.26 17.12
C ALA A 94 19.14 -20.54 17.87
N ALA A 95 19.06 -20.13 19.14
CA ALA A 95 17.88 -20.29 19.98
C ALA A 95 16.89 -19.14 19.83
N SER A 96 17.30 -18.00 19.24
CA SER A 96 16.49 -16.79 19.11
C SER A 96 16.72 -16.06 17.78
N TYR A 97 15.66 -15.36 17.34
CA TYR A 97 15.61 -14.63 16.08
C TYR A 97 15.07 -13.21 16.30
N GLN A 98 15.70 -12.23 15.69
CA GLN A 98 15.28 -10.84 15.77
C GLN A 98 14.17 -10.54 14.76
N ILE A 99 13.01 -10.13 15.24
CA ILE A 99 11.82 -9.76 14.43
C ILE A 99 11.61 -8.25 14.53
N PHE A 100 11.69 -7.57 13.41
CA PHE A 100 11.42 -6.13 13.33
C PHE A 100 9.93 -5.87 13.08
N PHE A 101 9.21 -5.35 14.07
CA PHE A 101 7.79 -5.03 13.93
C PHE A 101 7.54 -3.79 13.04
N ALA A 102 8.52 -2.91 12.90
CA ALA A 102 8.42 -1.75 12.01
C ALA A 102 8.09 -2.14 10.55
N LYS A 103 8.56 -3.29 10.07
CA LYS A 103 8.22 -3.83 8.76
C LYS A 103 6.71 -4.05 8.60
N TYR A 104 6.06 -4.60 9.61
CA TYR A 104 4.60 -4.82 9.61
C TYR A 104 3.82 -3.51 9.71
N ILE A 105 4.34 -2.51 10.44
CA ILE A 105 3.77 -1.16 10.47
C ILE A 105 3.81 -0.55 9.06
N ASN A 106 4.93 -0.71 8.33
CA ASN A 106 5.02 -0.29 6.95
C ASN A 106 3.89 -0.93 6.10
N TRP A 107 3.72 -2.24 6.18
CA TRP A 107 2.74 -2.96 5.36
C TRP A 107 1.29 -2.64 5.72
N VAL A 108 0.99 -2.37 7.01
CA VAL A 108 -0.35 -1.94 7.45
C VAL A 108 -0.78 -0.64 6.78
N VAL A 109 0.15 0.22 6.40
CA VAL A 109 -0.14 1.46 5.67
C VAL A 109 0.06 1.29 4.16
N ALA A 110 1.15 0.67 3.75
CA ALA A 110 1.54 0.53 2.34
C ALA A 110 0.51 -0.27 1.52
N PHE A 111 0.02 -1.41 2.05
CA PHE A 111 -0.95 -2.24 1.33
C PHE A 111 -2.30 -1.52 1.12
N PRO A 112 -2.91 -0.90 2.15
CA PRO A 112 -4.08 -0.05 1.93
C PRO A 112 -3.87 1.10 0.93
N VAL A 113 -2.71 1.74 0.92
CA VAL A 113 -2.40 2.81 -0.04
C VAL A 113 -2.51 2.30 -1.49
N VAL A 114 -1.88 1.18 -1.81
CA VAL A 114 -1.92 0.64 -3.18
C VAL A 114 -3.30 0.07 -3.54
N ILE A 115 -4.02 -0.52 -2.58
CA ILE A 115 -5.40 -1.00 -2.77
C ILE A 115 -6.33 0.17 -3.08
N LEU A 116 -6.22 1.25 -2.32
CA LEU A 116 -7.02 2.45 -2.54
C LEU A 116 -6.71 3.07 -3.89
N ALA A 117 -5.43 3.18 -4.27
CA ALA A 117 -5.03 3.70 -5.57
C ALA A 117 -5.58 2.84 -6.73
N LEU A 118 -5.46 1.50 -6.65
CA LEU A 118 -6.03 0.60 -7.66
C LEU A 118 -7.56 0.60 -7.66
N GLY A 119 -8.18 0.67 -6.48
CA GLY A 119 -9.63 0.75 -6.34
C GLY A 119 -10.22 1.99 -7.00
N LEU A 120 -9.61 3.15 -6.77
CA LEU A 120 -9.98 4.41 -7.41
C LEU A 120 -9.77 4.36 -8.93
N LEU A 121 -8.65 3.80 -9.38
CA LEU A 121 -8.36 3.65 -10.80
C LEU A 121 -9.35 2.72 -11.51
N SER A 122 -9.78 1.65 -10.85
CA SER A 122 -10.72 0.69 -11.45
C SER A 122 -12.19 1.13 -11.37
N GLY A 123 -12.51 2.13 -10.53
CA GLY A 123 -13.88 2.58 -10.31
C GLY A 123 -14.77 1.54 -9.62
N VAL A 124 -14.20 0.63 -8.81
CA VAL A 124 -14.99 -0.27 -7.95
C VAL A 124 -15.68 0.51 -6.84
N SER A 125 -16.73 -0.09 -6.26
CA SER A 125 -17.47 0.54 -5.16
C SER A 125 -16.61 0.77 -3.92
N TRP A 126 -16.95 1.78 -3.12
CA TRP A 126 -16.30 2.03 -1.84
C TRP A 126 -16.37 0.83 -0.90
N ALA A 127 -17.47 0.10 -0.91
CA ALA A 127 -17.61 -1.13 -0.13
C ALA A 127 -16.54 -2.17 -0.52
N THR A 128 -16.26 -2.32 -1.81
CA THR A 128 -15.21 -3.21 -2.32
C THR A 128 -13.82 -2.74 -1.89
N ILE A 129 -13.55 -1.43 -1.96
CA ILE A 129 -12.26 -0.87 -1.53
C ILE A 129 -12.04 -1.13 -0.04
N VAL A 130 -13.03 -0.83 0.80
CA VAL A 130 -12.97 -1.06 2.25
C VAL A 130 -12.78 -2.54 2.56
N PHE A 131 -13.53 -3.42 1.91
CA PHE A 131 -13.37 -4.87 2.06
C PHE A 131 -11.94 -5.33 1.73
N ASN A 132 -11.38 -4.84 0.63
CA ASN A 132 -10.01 -5.17 0.23
C ASN A 132 -8.96 -4.65 1.24
N ILE A 133 -9.16 -3.47 1.82
CA ILE A 133 -8.30 -2.93 2.87
C ILE A 133 -8.34 -3.85 4.11
N PHE A 134 -9.53 -4.31 4.52
CA PHE A 134 -9.64 -5.26 5.63
C PHE A 134 -8.96 -6.59 5.33
N LEU A 135 -9.07 -7.12 4.10
CA LEU A 135 -8.33 -8.32 3.70
C LEU A 135 -6.82 -8.13 3.82
N ALA A 136 -6.31 -6.97 3.40
CA ALA A 136 -4.88 -6.66 3.55
C ALA A 136 -4.47 -6.59 5.03
N TRP A 137 -5.28 -5.98 5.88
CA TRP A 137 -5.00 -5.93 7.32
C TRP A 137 -5.05 -7.32 7.96
N ILE A 138 -6.03 -8.15 7.61
CA ILE A 138 -6.08 -9.56 8.06
C ILE A 138 -4.80 -10.29 7.66
N TRP A 139 -4.34 -10.11 6.42
CA TRP A 139 -3.09 -10.70 5.95
C TRP A 139 -1.89 -10.25 6.78
N VAL A 140 -1.67 -8.93 6.90
CA VAL A 140 -0.51 -8.37 7.61
C VAL A 140 -0.54 -8.71 9.10
N ILE A 141 -1.70 -8.58 9.77
CA ILE A 141 -1.85 -8.87 11.20
C ILE A 141 -1.64 -10.36 11.46
N SER A 142 -2.18 -11.23 10.60
CA SER A 142 -1.96 -12.69 10.74
C SER A 142 -0.47 -13.03 10.60
N TYR A 143 0.25 -12.41 9.67
CA TYR A 143 1.69 -12.62 9.53
C TYR A 143 2.48 -12.06 10.72
N LEU A 144 2.08 -10.91 11.27
CA LEU A 144 2.65 -10.39 12.50
C LEU A 144 2.46 -11.38 13.65
N CYS A 145 1.24 -11.86 13.87
CA CYS A 145 0.95 -12.88 14.90
C CYS A 145 1.76 -14.16 14.66
N SER A 146 1.88 -14.59 13.41
CA SER A 146 2.72 -15.73 13.02
C SER A 146 4.18 -15.52 13.40
N ALA A 147 4.76 -14.37 13.09
CA ALA A 147 6.16 -14.05 13.40
C ALA A 147 6.45 -14.07 14.90
N TYR A 148 5.48 -13.63 15.71
CA TYR A 148 5.62 -13.57 17.17
C TYR A 148 5.21 -14.87 17.90
N THR A 149 4.69 -15.86 17.18
CA THR A 149 4.31 -17.15 17.75
C THR A 149 5.50 -18.12 17.71
N ALA A 150 6.00 -18.52 18.88
CA ALA A 150 7.13 -19.45 18.98
C ALA A 150 6.74 -20.91 18.69
N THR A 151 5.45 -21.26 18.73
CA THR A 151 4.96 -22.63 18.55
C THR A 151 4.54 -22.95 17.12
N SER A 152 4.23 -24.23 16.81
CA SER A 152 3.76 -24.64 15.47
C SER A 152 2.45 -23.98 15.05
N TYR A 153 1.69 -23.42 15.98
CA TYR A 153 0.48 -22.63 15.68
C TYR A 153 0.73 -21.42 14.78
N LYS A 154 1.99 -20.95 14.68
CA LYS A 154 2.36 -19.90 13.73
C LYS A 154 1.93 -20.19 12.30
N TRP A 155 1.96 -21.46 11.90
CA TRP A 155 1.57 -21.85 10.54
C TRP A 155 0.06 -21.73 10.29
N GLY A 156 -0.76 -21.80 11.35
CA GLY A 156 -2.19 -21.49 11.27
C GLY A 156 -2.43 -20.01 10.95
N PHE A 157 -1.72 -19.10 11.63
CA PHE A 157 -1.77 -17.66 11.29
C PHE A 157 -1.26 -17.38 9.88
N PHE A 158 -0.17 -18.05 9.48
CA PHE A 158 0.32 -17.95 8.10
C PHE A 158 -0.75 -18.40 7.07
N ALA A 159 -1.44 -19.50 7.33
CA ALA A 159 -2.51 -19.99 6.45
C ALA A 159 -3.68 -19.01 6.36
N PHE A 160 -4.15 -18.44 7.48
CA PHE A 160 -5.20 -17.42 7.48
C PHE A 160 -4.80 -16.16 6.72
N GLY A 161 -3.59 -15.66 6.96
CA GLY A 161 -3.08 -14.50 6.22
C GLY A 161 -2.94 -14.77 4.72
N THR A 162 -2.43 -15.94 4.35
CA THR A 162 -2.31 -16.34 2.94
C THR A 162 -3.69 -16.50 2.28
N ALA A 163 -4.68 -17.06 2.97
CA ALA A 163 -6.05 -17.12 2.47
C ALA A 163 -6.64 -15.72 2.22
N ALA A 164 -6.42 -14.77 3.13
CA ALA A 164 -6.83 -13.38 2.94
C ALA A 164 -6.14 -12.75 1.73
N TYR A 165 -4.85 -13.01 1.52
CA TYR A 165 -4.13 -12.59 0.31
C TYR A 165 -4.75 -13.19 -0.97
N LEU A 166 -5.07 -14.47 -1.00
CA LEU A 166 -5.67 -15.10 -2.19
C LEU A 166 -7.03 -14.49 -2.54
N LEU A 167 -7.86 -14.18 -1.53
CA LEU A 167 -9.12 -13.44 -1.73
C LEU A 167 -8.84 -12.04 -2.28
N LEU A 168 -7.86 -11.33 -1.75
CA LEU A 168 -7.46 -10.01 -2.22
C LEU A 168 -6.94 -10.05 -3.67
N ALA A 169 -6.16 -11.06 -4.02
CA ALA A 169 -5.69 -11.26 -5.39
C ALA A 169 -6.86 -11.50 -6.36
N PHE A 170 -7.85 -12.32 -5.96
CA PHE A 170 -9.06 -12.49 -6.75
C PHE A 170 -9.83 -11.17 -6.93
N GLN A 171 -9.98 -10.39 -5.88
CA GLN A 171 -10.67 -9.10 -5.95
C GLN A 171 -9.96 -8.11 -6.88
N THR A 172 -8.65 -7.99 -6.78
CA THR A 172 -7.88 -7.06 -7.60
C THR A 172 -7.77 -7.52 -9.06
N LEU A 173 -7.51 -8.81 -9.32
CA LEU A 173 -7.31 -9.31 -10.69
C LEU A 173 -8.60 -9.60 -11.44
N HIS A 174 -9.68 -9.96 -10.75
CA HIS A 174 -10.97 -10.29 -11.41
C HIS A 174 -11.98 -9.16 -11.29
N VAL A 175 -12.35 -8.77 -10.07
CA VAL A 175 -13.40 -7.76 -9.85
C VAL A 175 -12.92 -6.38 -10.32
N GLY A 176 -11.69 -5.97 -9.93
CA GLY A 176 -11.11 -4.71 -10.35
C GLY A 176 -10.93 -4.60 -11.88
N ARG A 177 -10.47 -5.67 -12.54
CA ARG A 177 -10.38 -5.73 -14.00
C ARG A 177 -11.72 -5.54 -14.68
N THR A 178 -12.77 -6.21 -14.17
CA THR A 178 -14.11 -6.11 -14.72
C THR A 178 -14.67 -4.70 -14.61
N SER A 179 -14.39 -4.01 -13.51
CA SER A 179 -14.78 -2.61 -13.31
C SER A 179 -13.97 -1.67 -14.22
N ALA A 180 -12.64 -1.83 -14.31
CA ALA A 180 -11.78 -1.01 -15.14
C ALA A 180 -12.14 -1.05 -16.64
N ARG A 181 -12.78 -2.13 -17.12
CA ARG A 181 -13.31 -2.22 -18.48
C ARG A 181 -14.35 -1.13 -18.78
N ARG A 182 -15.16 -0.77 -17.80
CA ARG A 182 -16.21 0.27 -17.96
C ARG A 182 -15.61 1.66 -18.16
N LEU A 183 -14.38 1.87 -17.69
CA LEU A 183 -13.63 3.12 -17.79
C LEU A 183 -12.64 3.13 -18.96
N ASN A 184 -12.58 2.06 -19.78
CA ASN A 184 -11.58 1.87 -20.84
C ASN A 184 -10.13 1.89 -20.35
N LEU A 185 -9.90 1.61 -19.06
CA LEU A 185 -8.57 1.60 -18.42
C LEU A 185 -8.03 0.19 -18.15
N THR A 186 -8.59 -0.83 -18.80
CA THR A 186 -8.27 -2.25 -18.55
C THR A 186 -6.77 -2.55 -18.69
N ARG A 187 -6.11 -1.99 -19.70
CA ARG A 187 -4.69 -2.24 -19.96
C ARG A 187 -3.82 -1.70 -18.83
N ASP A 188 -3.98 -0.42 -18.51
CA ASP A 188 -3.16 0.25 -17.50
C ASP A 188 -3.43 -0.34 -16.12
N TYR A 189 -4.71 -0.61 -15.82
CA TYR A 189 -5.09 -1.30 -14.59
C TYR A 189 -4.44 -2.68 -14.46
N LEU A 190 -4.49 -3.52 -15.51
CA LEU A 190 -3.90 -4.85 -15.47
C LEU A 190 -2.38 -4.83 -15.37
N MET A 191 -1.71 -3.85 -15.95
CA MET A 191 -0.27 -3.69 -15.78
C MET A 191 0.07 -3.40 -14.32
N LEU A 192 -0.64 -2.48 -13.67
CA LEU A 192 -0.40 -2.11 -12.28
C LEU A 192 -0.84 -3.20 -11.30
N ALA A 193 -2.04 -3.74 -11.46
CA ALA A 193 -2.58 -4.79 -10.61
C ALA A 193 -1.82 -6.12 -10.78
N GLY A 194 -1.41 -6.45 -12.00
CA GLY A 194 -0.59 -7.63 -12.31
C GLY A 194 0.80 -7.53 -11.68
N TRP A 195 1.46 -6.37 -11.82
CA TRP A 195 2.73 -6.09 -11.17
C TRP A 195 2.62 -6.23 -9.65
N LEU A 196 1.62 -5.59 -9.04
CA LEU A 196 1.39 -5.67 -7.61
C LEU A 196 1.17 -7.10 -7.12
N ASN A 197 0.28 -7.86 -7.81
CA ASN A 197 -0.01 -9.25 -7.42
C ASN A 197 1.18 -10.19 -7.63
N LEU A 198 2.03 -9.94 -8.64
CA LEU A 198 3.29 -10.66 -8.81
C LEU A 198 4.22 -10.47 -7.61
N LEU A 199 4.38 -9.22 -7.17
CA LEU A 199 5.16 -8.92 -5.97
C LEU A 199 4.53 -9.57 -4.73
N TRP A 200 3.22 -9.38 -4.54
CA TRP A 200 2.50 -9.93 -3.39
C TRP A 200 2.56 -11.45 -3.31
N LEU A 201 2.64 -12.16 -4.42
CA LEU A 201 2.88 -13.61 -4.44
C LEU A 201 4.21 -13.99 -3.80
N LEU A 202 5.21 -13.13 -3.88
CA LEU A 202 6.53 -13.38 -3.30
C LEU A 202 6.58 -13.13 -1.78
N TYR A 203 5.64 -12.35 -1.20
CA TYR A 203 5.62 -12.08 0.25
C TYR A 203 5.36 -13.32 1.11
N PRO A 204 4.38 -14.21 0.82
CA PRO A 204 4.23 -15.49 1.52
C PRO A 204 5.51 -16.35 1.46
N ILE A 205 6.17 -16.38 0.30
CA ILE A 205 7.43 -17.13 0.13
C ILE A 205 8.54 -16.53 0.99
N ALA A 206 8.73 -15.21 0.89
CA ALA A 206 9.73 -14.49 1.68
C ALA A 206 9.47 -14.65 3.18
N PHE A 207 8.22 -14.53 3.62
CA PHE A 207 7.82 -14.73 5.01
C PHE A 207 8.09 -16.16 5.48
N GLY A 208 7.72 -17.16 4.66
CA GLY A 208 7.90 -18.57 4.98
C GLY A 208 9.36 -18.98 5.21
N VAL A 209 10.31 -18.35 4.51
CA VAL A 209 11.75 -18.62 4.71
C VAL A 209 12.41 -17.69 5.74
N ALA A 210 11.83 -16.52 5.99
CA ALA A 210 12.34 -15.50 6.93
C ALA A 210 11.69 -15.64 8.31
N ASP A 211 10.78 -14.72 8.66
CA ASP A 211 10.18 -14.57 9.99
C ASP A 211 9.35 -15.79 10.43
N GLY A 212 8.67 -16.43 9.48
CA GLY A 212 7.88 -17.64 9.76
C GLY A 212 8.75 -18.88 9.97
N GLY A 213 9.66 -19.16 9.06
CA GLY A 213 10.48 -20.38 9.07
C GLY A 213 11.85 -20.25 9.70
N ASN A 214 12.36 -19.00 9.87
CA ASN A 214 13.70 -18.68 10.41
C ASN A 214 14.82 -19.46 9.69
N GLN A 215 14.71 -19.63 8.35
CA GLN A 215 15.67 -20.40 7.53
C GLN A 215 16.84 -19.54 7.05
N ILE A 216 16.62 -18.23 6.90
CA ILE A 216 17.62 -17.28 6.43
C ILE A 216 17.93 -16.26 7.55
N SER A 217 19.10 -15.63 7.45
CA SER A 217 19.49 -14.58 8.41
C SER A 217 18.59 -13.34 8.27
N VAL A 218 18.51 -12.54 9.33
CA VAL A 218 17.77 -11.28 9.34
C VAL A 218 18.24 -10.35 8.21
N THR A 219 19.53 -10.28 7.95
CA THR A 219 20.09 -9.50 6.83
C THR A 219 19.55 -9.98 5.46
N LYS A 220 19.56 -11.30 5.19
CA LYS A 220 19.04 -11.85 3.93
C LYS A 220 17.53 -11.63 3.81
N SER A 221 16.80 -11.74 4.92
CA SER A 221 15.39 -11.39 4.98
C SER A 221 15.13 -9.95 4.53
N PHE A 222 15.91 -8.99 5.04
CA PHE A 222 15.74 -7.59 4.68
C PHE A 222 16.24 -7.24 3.27
N ILE A 223 17.19 -7.98 2.72
CA ILE A 223 17.52 -7.82 1.29
C ILE A 223 16.30 -8.21 0.45
N PHE A 224 15.67 -9.34 0.76
CA PHE A 224 14.50 -9.80 0.02
C PHE A 224 13.31 -8.84 0.17
N PHE A 225 12.88 -8.54 1.40
CA PHE A 225 11.75 -7.62 1.62
C PHE A 225 12.06 -6.19 1.17
N GLY A 226 13.29 -5.71 1.31
CA GLY A 226 13.68 -4.39 0.82
C GLY A 226 13.52 -4.25 -0.69
N ILE A 227 13.89 -5.27 -1.46
CA ILE A 227 13.66 -5.28 -2.91
C ILE A 227 12.15 -5.28 -3.22
N LEU A 228 11.37 -6.14 -2.56
CA LEU A 228 9.93 -6.22 -2.77
C LEU A 228 9.23 -4.89 -2.44
N ASP A 229 9.55 -4.29 -1.31
CA ASP A 229 8.96 -3.04 -0.85
C ASP A 229 9.35 -1.85 -1.75
N LEU A 230 10.61 -1.80 -2.24
CA LEU A 230 11.04 -0.79 -3.21
C LEU A 230 10.29 -0.90 -4.53
N LEU A 231 10.07 -2.11 -5.03
CA LEU A 231 9.32 -2.34 -6.26
C LEU A 231 7.82 -2.14 -6.06
N MET A 232 7.29 -2.37 -4.85
CA MET A 232 5.87 -2.23 -4.53
C MET A 232 5.47 -0.76 -4.35
N ILE A 233 6.11 0.01 -3.49
CA ILE A 233 5.68 1.39 -3.22
C ILE A 233 6.37 2.41 -4.12
N PRO A 234 7.69 2.61 -4.09
CA PRO A 234 8.34 3.53 -5.02
C PRO A 234 8.10 3.16 -6.48
N GLY A 235 8.25 1.87 -6.82
CA GLY A 235 8.07 1.39 -8.18
C GLY A 235 6.66 1.64 -8.73
N LEU A 236 5.61 1.27 -7.98
CA LEU A 236 4.22 1.55 -8.38
C LEU A 236 3.93 3.04 -8.40
N ALA A 237 4.43 3.81 -7.44
CA ALA A 237 4.22 5.25 -7.40
C ALA A 237 4.68 5.90 -8.73
N PHE A 238 5.90 5.61 -9.17
CA PHE A 238 6.40 6.13 -10.46
C PHE A 238 5.65 5.55 -11.66
N ALA A 239 5.24 4.27 -11.63
CA ALA A 239 4.40 3.69 -12.67
C ALA A 239 3.04 4.39 -12.77
N PHE A 240 2.38 4.66 -11.65
CA PHE A 240 1.15 5.46 -11.60
C PHE A 240 1.38 6.86 -12.16
N LEU A 241 2.43 7.54 -11.74
CA LEU A 241 2.77 8.88 -12.22
C LEU A 241 2.97 8.91 -13.74
N PHE A 242 3.63 7.89 -14.30
CA PHE A 242 3.86 7.81 -15.74
C PHE A 242 2.58 7.53 -16.53
N LEU A 243 1.78 6.57 -16.08
CA LEU A 243 0.55 6.16 -16.77
C LEU A 243 -0.56 7.20 -16.61
N SER A 244 -0.65 7.83 -15.45
CA SER A 244 -1.70 8.81 -15.11
C SER A 244 -1.73 10.03 -16.04
N ARG A 245 -0.63 10.34 -16.71
CA ARG A 245 -0.56 11.45 -17.70
C ARG A 245 -1.52 11.29 -18.88
N LYS A 246 -2.01 10.08 -19.13
CA LYS A 246 -2.89 9.74 -20.25
C LYS A 246 -4.34 9.49 -19.81
N TRP A 247 -4.64 9.56 -18.51
CA TRP A 247 -5.96 9.22 -18.00
C TRP A 247 -6.90 10.42 -18.06
N ASP A 248 -8.15 10.13 -18.38
CA ASP A 248 -9.24 11.10 -18.24
C ASP A 248 -9.74 11.07 -16.79
N TYR A 249 -9.31 12.04 -16.00
CA TYR A 249 -9.69 12.15 -14.60
C TYR A 249 -11.18 12.45 -14.41
N SER A 250 -11.84 13.05 -15.40
CA SER A 250 -13.29 13.29 -15.34
C SER A 250 -14.09 11.98 -15.37
N ALA A 251 -13.59 10.99 -16.12
CA ALA A 251 -14.19 9.66 -16.18
C ALA A 251 -14.01 8.85 -14.89
N LEU A 252 -13.01 9.15 -14.08
CA LEU A 252 -12.73 8.46 -12.80
C LEU A 252 -13.72 8.83 -11.68
N ASN A 253 -14.56 9.83 -11.88
CA ASN A 253 -15.56 10.30 -10.89
C ASN A 253 -14.96 10.56 -9.49
N LEU A 254 -13.83 11.27 -9.44
CA LEU A 254 -13.12 11.58 -8.20
C LEU A 254 -13.56 12.93 -7.59
N HIS A 255 -14.78 13.35 -7.84
CA HIS A 255 -15.28 14.68 -7.40
C HIS A 255 -15.17 14.93 -5.90
N PHE A 256 -15.30 13.91 -5.07
CA PHE A 256 -15.14 14.01 -3.62
C PHE A 256 -13.71 14.38 -3.18
N THR A 257 -12.72 14.24 -4.09
CA THR A 257 -11.32 14.58 -3.83
C THR A 257 -10.89 15.90 -4.45
N GLN A 258 -11.70 16.44 -5.37
CA GLN A 258 -11.34 17.65 -6.12
C GLN A 258 -11.64 18.93 -5.36
N TYR A 259 -12.80 18.96 -4.76
CA TYR A 259 -13.33 20.18 -4.16
C TYR A 259 -13.62 19.93 -2.70
N GLY A 260 -12.99 20.20 -1.74
CA GLY A 260 -13.36 19.96 -0.33
C GLY A 260 -14.87 20.07 -0.07
N ARG A 261 -15.31 19.67 1.11
CA ARG A 261 -16.74 19.62 1.50
C ARG A 261 -17.46 20.98 1.47
N VAL A 262 -16.75 22.07 1.29
CA VAL A 262 -17.22 23.45 1.46
C VAL A 262 -16.93 24.29 0.22
N ASN A 263 -16.97 23.73 -0.95
CA ASN A 263 -16.93 24.58 -2.14
C ASN A 263 -18.33 25.11 -2.44
N ALA A 264 -18.67 26.23 -1.79
CA ALA A 264 -19.95 26.92 -1.97
C ALA A 264 -20.06 27.61 -3.34
N GLY A 265 -18.96 27.68 -4.11
CA GLY A 265 -18.95 28.50 -5.33
C GLY A 265 -19.44 27.80 -6.59
N GLU A 266 -19.35 26.48 -6.66
CA GLU A 266 -19.59 25.75 -7.92
C GLU A 266 -20.67 24.67 -7.87
N GLY A 267 -21.46 24.60 -6.81
CA GLY A 267 -22.72 23.86 -6.78
C GLY A 267 -22.63 22.37 -7.19
N VAL A 268 -21.54 21.70 -6.95
CA VAL A 268 -21.30 20.34 -7.45
C VAL A 268 -21.74 19.26 -6.47
N PHE A 269 -22.52 19.57 -5.49
CA PHE A 269 -23.38 18.53 -4.93
C PHE A 269 -24.56 18.38 -5.91
N PRO A 270 -24.92 17.15 -6.31
CA PRO A 270 -26.23 16.92 -6.93
C PRO A 270 -27.29 17.12 -5.85
N GLU A 271 -27.27 18.29 -5.25
CA GLU A 271 -28.28 18.71 -4.34
C GLU A 271 -29.53 18.98 -5.12
N LYS A 272 -30.49 18.13 -4.81
CA LYS A 272 -31.89 18.40 -5.04
C LYS A 272 -32.10 19.09 -6.39
N ARG A 273 -32.22 18.29 -7.43
CA ARG A 273 -33.10 18.75 -8.52
C ARG A 273 -34.29 19.35 -7.82
N ALA A 274 -34.44 20.66 -7.88
CA ALA A 274 -35.65 21.32 -7.52
C ALA A 274 -36.79 20.49 -8.16
N PRO A 275 -37.84 20.13 -7.44
CA PRO A 275 -38.91 19.36 -8.01
C PRO A 275 -39.25 20.04 -9.34
N ALA A 276 -39.23 19.26 -10.43
CA ALA A 276 -39.50 19.79 -11.76
C ALA A 276 -40.79 20.64 -11.63
N VAL A 277 -40.67 21.94 -11.83
CA VAL A 277 -41.82 22.82 -11.88
C VAL A 277 -42.68 22.20 -12.97
N ALA A 278 -43.83 21.67 -12.55
CA ALA A 278 -44.79 21.06 -13.50
C ALA A 278 -45.02 22.08 -14.60
N ALA A 279 -44.72 21.70 -15.83
CA ALA A 279 -44.99 22.56 -16.99
C ALA A 279 -46.46 22.97 -16.91
N PRO A 280 -46.80 24.26 -17.12
CA PRO A 280 -48.19 24.68 -17.08
C PRO A 280 -48.94 23.84 -18.07
N VAL A 281 -50.00 23.15 -17.61
CA VAL A 281 -50.93 22.40 -18.43
C VAL A 281 -51.49 23.37 -19.48
N SER A 282 -51.10 23.19 -20.71
CA SER A 282 -51.65 23.94 -21.84
C SER A 282 -53.17 23.77 -21.81
N ALA A 283 -53.89 24.87 -21.58
CA ALA A 283 -55.32 24.89 -21.61
C ALA A 283 -55.81 24.38 -22.98
N ALA A 284 -56.65 23.34 -22.97
CA ALA A 284 -57.29 22.83 -24.17
C ALA A 284 -58.11 23.95 -24.84
N PRO A 285 -58.10 24.07 -26.16
CA PRO A 285 -58.89 25.08 -26.85
C PRO A 285 -60.38 24.84 -26.59
N ALA A 286 -61.10 25.89 -26.25
CA ALA A 286 -62.52 25.87 -26.01
C ALA A 286 -63.26 25.42 -27.28
N ALA A 287 -64.13 24.44 -27.10
CA ALA A 287 -65.05 23.98 -28.19
C ALA A 287 -65.94 25.12 -28.61
N THR A 288 -65.97 25.42 -29.91
CA THR A 288 -66.85 26.34 -30.56
C THR A 288 -68.29 25.75 -30.57
N PRO A 289 -69.34 26.46 -30.13
CA PRO A 289 -70.66 25.95 -30.23
C PRO A 289 -71.13 25.95 -31.71
N ALA A 290 -71.70 24.82 -32.15
CA ALA A 290 -72.33 24.69 -33.43
C ALA A 290 -73.73 25.41 -33.41
N VAL A 291 -73.96 26.24 -34.42
CA VAL A 291 -75.26 26.78 -34.77
C VAL A 291 -75.87 25.89 -35.82
#